data_36453b65a06d458db921dff63e706213
#
_entry.id   36453b65a06d458db921dff63e706213
#
_cell.length_a   1.000
_cell.length_b   1.000
_cell.length_c   1.000
_cell.angle_alpha   90.00
_cell.angle_beta   90.00
_cell.angle_gamma   90.00
#
_symmetry.space_group_name_H-M   'P 1'
#
loop_
_entity.id
_entity.type
_entity.pdbx_description
1 polymer ?
#
loop_
_entity_poly.entity_id
_entity_poly.type
_entity_poly.pdbx_seq_one_letter_code
_entity_poly.pdbx_strand_id
1 'polypeptide(L)'
;MQTSEPTPDIQVDDTKRIDFEPVSDGLRLRGFWYCLGSSLCYTLGFFLVRCLAERVNPDWILCVRESVGVLAAVPVILFLAIRRKFSWPPLKVIAALLIAGFFCEFLGARMRIWSYAVLGLVLANPLIQISTILETLLLGAIFLHEKVSLKKTVAFAVLTAAIAFIAFSHTGMKPLLKDSFLSAHVGWGVALALLTGLGHTLFYLIMRKISKKEKADVRPEVPLSLSLFLICLVGAVTGGGFFFAGEGRDAFTAVPTDCWALALASGICVTVAFLLLNLGLRYASASKVTMIAVSQLVLLTLLGRFVLHEPTNILVWLGLCLACVGILLTIDLD
;
A
#
# COMPACT_ATOMS: atom_id res chain seq x y z
N MET A 1 -60.80 32.86 12.25
CA MET A 1 -59.73 32.94 13.25
C MET A 1 -59.19 31.56 13.45
N GLN A 2 -58.14 31.21 12.73
CA GLN A 2 -57.39 29.95 12.92
C GLN A 2 -56.11 30.34 13.66
N THR A 3 -56.00 29.85 14.86
CA THR A 3 -54.81 30.02 15.71
C THR A 3 -53.75 29.00 15.24
N SER A 4 -52.66 29.46 14.66
CA SER A 4 -51.48 28.67 14.34
C SER A 4 -50.69 28.34 15.60
N GLU A 5 -50.64 27.05 15.97
CA GLU A 5 -49.71 26.56 16.99
C GLU A 5 -48.26 26.71 16.51
N PRO A 6 -47.32 27.12 17.37
CA PRO A 6 -45.92 27.16 17.02
C PRO A 6 -45.34 25.76 16.99
N THR A 7 -44.66 25.42 15.91
CA THR A 7 -43.84 24.23 15.79
C THR A 7 -42.70 24.21 16.81
N PRO A 8 -42.46 23.11 17.53
CA PRO A 8 -41.36 23.05 18.48
C PRO A 8 -40.02 23.10 17.78
N ASP A 9 -39.18 24.07 18.13
CA ASP A 9 -37.78 24.14 17.76
C ASP A 9 -37.04 22.90 18.26
N ILE A 10 -36.70 21.99 17.36
CA ILE A 10 -35.77 20.88 17.62
C ILE A 10 -34.39 21.49 17.71
N GLN A 11 -33.94 21.85 18.90
CA GLN A 11 -32.53 22.12 19.16
C GLN A 11 -31.77 20.82 18.92
N VAL A 12 -31.06 20.79 17.79
CA VAL A 12 -30.06 19.74 17.51
C VAL A 12 -28.88 20.01 18.43
N ASP A 13 -28.79 19.19 19.48
CA ASP A 13 -27.66 19.20 20.42
C ASP A 13 -26.40 18.68 19.69
N ASP A 14 -25.63 19.60 19.12
CA ASP A 14 -24.37 19.36 18.39
C ASP A 14 -23.23 18.90 19.33
N THR A 15 -23.47 18.73 20.62
CA THR A 15 -22.44 18.38 21.61
C THR A 15 -22.35 16.90 21.95
N LYS A 16 -23.12 16.02 21.34
CA LYS A 16 -22.88 14.58 21.50
C LYS A 16 -21.60 14.19 20.77
N ARG A 17 -20.45 14.51 21.37
CA ARG A 17 -19.22 13.74 21.14
C ARG A 17 -19.58 12.27 21.36
N ILE A 18 -19.45 11.46 20.31
CA ILE A 18 -19.56 10.01 20.43
C ILE A 18 -18.34 9.63 21.28
N ASP A 19 -18.55 9.49 22.58
CA ASP A 19 -17.58 8.87 23.47
C ASP A 19 -17.42 7.42 22.98
N PHE A 20 -16.37 7.19 22.21
CA PHE A 20 -15.93 5.83 21.91
C PHE A 20 -15.56 5.21 23.26
N GLU A 21 -16.29 4.18 23.69
CA GLU A 21 -15.86 3.39 24.84
C GLU A 21 -14.36 3.07 24.70
N PRO A 22 -13.56 3.32 25.74
CA PRO A 22 -12.12 3.08 25.65
C PRO A 22 -11.90 1.60 25.34
N VAL A 23 -11.39 1.33 24.13
CA VAL A 23 -11.01 -0.03 23.73
C VAL A 23 -10.09 -0.58 24.82
N SER A 24 -10.43 -1.73 25.41
CA SER A 24 -9.66 -2.33 26.49
C SER A 24 -8.17 -2.47 26.10
N ASP A 25 -7.25 -2.28 27.03
CA ASP A 25 -5.81 -2.32 26.77
C ASP A 25 -5.36 -3.63 26.08
N GLY A 26 -6.03 -4.74 26.39
CA GLY A 26 -5.79 -6.01 25.72
C GLY A 26 -6.14 -6.01 24.21
N LEU A 27 -7.18 -5.29 23.80
CA LEU A 27 -7.55 -5.14 22.39
C LEU A 27 -6.61 -4.18 21.65
N ARG A 28 -6.14 -3.12 22.32
CA ARG A 28 -5.13 -2.22 21.77
C ARG A 28 -3.81 -2.93 21.53
N LEU A 29 -3.39 -3.80 22.43
CA LEU A 29 -2.18 -4.60 22.30
C LEU A 29 -2.29 -5.61 21.14
N ARG A 30 -3.46 -6.24 20.97
CA ARG A 30 -3.71 -7.12 19.79
C ARG A 30 -3.61 -6.35 18.48
N GLY A 31 -4.18 -5.15 18.40
CA GLY A 31 -4.05 -4.28 17.21
C GLY A 31 -2.59 -3.97 16.88
N PHE A 32 -1.78 -3.66 17.89
CA PHE A 32 -0.34 -3.43 17.72
C PHE A 32 0.38 -4.65 17.14
N TRP A 33 0.16 -5.86 17.69
CA TRP A 33 0.79 -7.08 17.19
C TRP A 33 0.38 -7.45 15.77
N TYR A 34 -0.90 -7.24 15.40
CA TYR A 34 -1.35 -7.44 14.02
C TYR A 34 -0.65 -6.47 13.05
N CYS A 35 -0.55 -5.19 13.39
CA CYS A 35 0.14 -4.22 12.55
C CYS A 35 1.65 -4.50 12.44
N LEU A 36 2.31 -4.88 13.54
CA LEU A 36 3.72 -5.25 13.54
C LEU A 36 3.95 -6.51 12.69
N GLY A 37 3.13 -7.54 12.87
CA GLY A 37 3.18 -8.74 12.04
C GLY A 37 2.98 -8.44 10.56
N SER A 38 2.04 -7.55 10.23
CA SER A 38 1.84 -7.06 8.86
C SER A 38 3.10 -6.39 8.30
N SER A 39 3.70 -5.48 9.07
CA SER A 39 4.93 -4.77 8.65
C SER A 39 6.07 -5.74 8.39
N LEU A 40 6.27 -6.74 9.24
CA LEU A 40 7.30 -7.77 9.05
C LEU A 40 7.02 -8.64 7.83
N CYS A 41 5.77 -9.06 7.63
CA CYS A 41 5.38 -9.86 6.46
C CYS A 41 5.55 -9.06 5.15
N TYR A 42 5.14 -7.78 5.11
CA TYR A 42 5.41 -6.92 3.95
C TYR A 42 6.91 -6.74 3.70
N THR A 43 7.69 -6.52 4.77
CA THR A 43 9.14 -6.40 4.67
C THR A 43 9.75 -7.64 4.02
N LEU A 44 9.39 -8.83 4.50
CA LEU A 44 9.88 -10.08 3.94
C LEU A 44 9.39 -10.27 2.50
N GLY A 45 8.11 -10.05 2.22
CA GLY A 45 7.54 -10.17 0.88
C GLY A 45 8.24 -9.27 -0.14
N PHE A 46 8.48 -8.00 0.18
CA PHE A 46 9.15 -7.06 -0.72
C PHE A 46 10.66 -7.33 -0.85
N PHE A 47 11.30 -7.83 0.19
CA PHE A 47 12.66 -8.32 0.12
C PHE A 47 12.78 -9.47 -0.87
N LEU A 48 11.88 -10.46 -0.81
CA LEU A 48 11.83 -11.59 -1.77
C LEU A 48 11.57 -11.11 -3.20
N VAL A 49 10.67 -10.16 -3.39
CA VAL A 49 10.44 -9.52 -4.71
C VAL A 49 11.74 -8.91 -5.24
N ARG A 50 12.50 -8.22 -4.39
CA ARG A 50 13.76 -7.61 -4.81
C ARG A 50 14.80 -8.67 -5.23
N CYS A 51 14.89 -9.78 -4.50
CA CYS A 51 15.75 -10.91 -4.89
C CYS A 51 15.39 -11.51 -6.25
N LEU A 52 14.11 -11.42 -6.64
CA LEU A 52 13.61 -11.91 -7.93
C LEU A 52 13.78 -10.89 -9.05
N ALA A 53 13.67 -9.59 -8.76
CA ALA A 53 13.58 -8.54 -9.77
C ALA A 53 14.81 -8.42 -10.68
N GLU A 54 15.96 -8.97 -10.28
CA GLU A 54 17.17 -9.07 -11.12
C GLU A 54 17.26 -10.36 -11.93
N ARG A 55 16.43 -11.35 -11.62
CA ARG A 55 16.53 -12.71 -12.16
C ARG A 55 15.44 -13.07 -13.15
N VAL A 56 14.26 -12.46 -12.99
CA VAL A 56 13.08 -12.75 -13.81
C VAL A 56 12.31 -11.48 -14.14
N ASN A 57 11.49 -11.56 -15.17
CA ASN A 57 10.66 -10.43 -15.61
C ASN A 57 9.73 -9.94 -14.48
N PRO A 58 9.72 -8.64 -14.17
CA PRO A 58 8.86 -8.05 -13.14
C PRO A 58 7.35 -8.33 -13.29
N ASP A 59 6.86 -8.43 -14.52
CA ASP A 59 5.45 -8.72 -14.79
C ASP A 59 5.09 -10.18 -14.44
N TRP A 60 6.03 -11.11 -14.64
CA TRP A 60 5.91 -12.48 -14.16
C TRP A 60 5.82 -12.55 -12.63
N ILE A 61 6.69 -11.80 -11.93
CA ILE A 61 6.67 -11.74 -10.46
C ILE A 61 5.31 -11.26 -9.98
N LEU A 62 4.77 -10.19 -10.58
CA LEU A 62 3.45 -9.66 -10.24
C LEU A 62 2.37 -10.72 -10.45
N CYS A 63 2.35 -11.38 -11.63
CA CYS A 63 1.36 -12.40 -11.96
C CYS A 63 1.35 -13.53 -10.92
N VAL A 64 2.49 -14.13 -10.63
CA VAL A 64 2.59 -15.28 -9.72
C VAL A 64 2.26 -14.87 -8.28
N ARG A 65 2.81 -13.76 -7.82
CA ARG A 65 2.57 -13.25 -6.46
C ARG A 65 1.10 -12.97 -6.20
N GLU A 66 0.41 -12.27 -7.11
CA GLU A 66 -0.99 -11.92 -6.92
C GLU A 66 -1.92 -13.12 -7.10
N SER A 67 -1.53 -14.11 -7.92
CA SER A 67 -2.26 -15.37 -8.01
C SER A 67 -2.39 -16.09 -6.67
N VAL A 68 -1.41 -15.95 -5.77
CA VAL A 68 -1.50 -16.49 -4.40
C VAL A 68 -2.63 -15.83 -3.62
N GLY A 69 -2.79 -14.52 -3.70
CA GLY A 69 -3.88 -13.79 -3.06
C GLY A 69 -5.24 -14.19 -3.59
N VAL A 70 -5.37 -14.38 -4.92
CA VAL A 70 -6.59 -14.92 -5.55
C VAL A 70 -6.92 -16.30 -5.01
N LEU A 71 -5.96 -17.22 -5.02
CA LEU A 71 -6.13 -18.60 -4.55
C LEU A 71 -6.46 -18.67 -3.05
N ALA A 72 -5.90 -17.79 -2.24
CA ALA A 72 -6.19 -17.71 -0.80
C ALA A 72 -7.60 -17.16 -0.53
N ALA A 73 -8.11 -16.25 -1.36
CA ALA A 73 -9.43 -15.64 -1.18
C ALA A 73 -10.58 -16.56 -1.62
N VAL A 74 -10.40 -17.36 -2.67
CA VAL A 74 -11.45 -18.24 -3.24
C VAL A 74 -12.07 -19.18 -2.21
N PRO A 75 -11.32 -19.98 -1.42
CA PRO A 75 -11.90 -20.88 -0.43
C PRO A 75 -12.73 -20.14 0.62
N VAL A 76 -12.31 -18.95 1.04
CA VAL A 76 -13.02 -18.14 2.02
C VAL A 76 -14.34 -17.63 1.45
N ILE A 77 -14.34 -17.15 0.20
CA ILE A 77 -15.57 -16.70 -0.49
C ILE A 77 -16.54 -17.85 -0.65
N LEU A 78 -16.07 -19.01 -1.11
CA LEU A 78 -16.90 -20.22 -1.26
C LEU A 78 -17.49 -20.68 0.08
N PHE A 79 -16.68 -20.70 1.15
CA PHE A 79 -17.15 -21.05 2.49
C PHE A 79 -18.26 -20.09 2.97
N LEU A 80 -18.07 -18.77 2.79
CA LEU A 80 -19.06 -17.78 3.16
C LEU A 80 -20.34 -17.91 2.30
N ALA A 81 -20.20 -18.22 1.00
CA ALA A 81 -21.32 -18.44 0.09
C ALA A 81 -22.15 -19.69 0.50
N ILE A 82 -21.48 -20.82 0.78
CA ILE A 82 -22.14 -22.06 1.24
C ILE A 82 -22.89 -21.81 2.57
N ARG A 83 -22.30 -21.03 3.47
CA ARG A 83 -22.92 -20.66 4.74
C ARG A 83 -24.01 -19.59 4.61
N ARG A 84 -24.36 -19.15 3.40
CA ARG A 84 -25.31 -18.06 3.11
C ARG A 84 -25.00 -16.75 3.87
N LYS A 85 -23.75 -16.57 4.25
CA LYS A 85 -23.24 -15.34 4.93
C LYS A 85 -22.58 -14.37 3.95
N PHE A 86 -22.49 -14.74 2.67
CA PHE A 86 -21.92 -13.89 1.63
C PHE A 86 -23.03 -13.08 0.97
N SER A 87 -22.91 -11.76 1.03
CA SER A 87 -23.75 -10.83 0.29
C SER A 87 -22.94 -10.13 -0.77
N TRP A 88 -23.43 -10.15 -2.02
CA TRP A 88 -22.77 -9.41 -3.09
C TRP A 88 -22.97 -7.91 -2.88
N PRO A 89 -21.89 -7.12 -2.86
CA PRO A 89 -22.03 -5.66 -2.80
C PRO A 89 -22.65 -5.14 -4.12
N PRO A 90 -23.21 -3.93 -4.12
CA PRO A 90 -23.72 -3.30 -5.33
C PRO A 90 -22.66 -3.24 -6.44
N LEU A 91 -23.06 -3.33 -7.70
CA LEU A 91 -22.15 -3.31 -8.86
C LEU A 91 -21.22 -2.08 -8.86
N LYS A 92 -21.71 -0.92 -8.39
CA LYS A 92 -20.91 0.30 -8.24
C LYS A 92 -19.72 0.12 -7.29
N VAL A 93 -19.89 -0.66 -6.21
CA VAL A 93 -18.83 -0.97 -5.26
C VAL A 93 -17.82 -1.93 -5.87
N ILE A 94 -18.29 -2.96 -6.60
CA ILE A 94 -17.41 -3.89 -7.33
C ILE A 94 -16.57 -3.12 -8.37
N ALA A 95 -17.19 -2.25 -9.17
CA ALA A 95 -16.50 -1.42 -10.13
C ALA A 95 -15.46 -0.51 -9.46
N ALA A 96 -15.80 0.11 -8.33
CA ALA A 96 -14.87 0.93 -7.58
C ALA A 96 -13.70 0.12 -6.99
N LEU A 97 -13.93 -1.13 -6.56
CA LEU A 97 -12.87 -2.04 -6.11
C LEU A 97 -11.95 -2.47 -7.26
N LEU A 98 -12.50 -2.72 -8.45
CA LEU A 98 -11.69 -3.03 -9.64
C LEU A 98 -10.83 -1.83 -10.07
N ILE A 99 -11.39 -0.62 -10.03
CA ILE A 99 -10.64 0.62 -10.30
C ILE A 99 -9.56 0.83 -9.24
N ALA A 100 -9.88 0.63 -7.96
CA ALA A 100 -8.92 0.69 -6.87
C ALA A 100 -7.81 -0.35 -7.05
N GLY A 101 -8.16 -1.59 -7.43
CA GLY A 101 -7.23 -2.66 -7.77
C GLY A 101 -6.33 -2.29 -8.94
N PHE A 102 -6.87 -1.67 -9.99
CA PHE A 102 -6.06 -1.20 -11.12
C PHE A 102 -4.98 -0.19 -10.66
N PHE A 103 -5.34 0.81 -9.88
CA PHE A 103 -4.35 1.76 -9.35
C PHE A 103 -3.36 1.10 -8.40
N CYS A 104 -3.83 0.20 -7.52
CA CYS A 104 -2.97 -0.51 -6.59
C CYS A 104 -1.96 -1.42 -7.29
N GLU A 105 -2.42 -2.20 -8.28
CA GLU A 105 -1.59 -3.25 -8.87
C GLU A 105 -0.83 -2.76 -10.11
N PHE A 106 -1.47 -2.02 -11.01
CA PHE A 106 -0.82 -1.55 -12.22
C PHE A 106 0.16 -0.40 -11.95
N LEU A 107 -0.29 0.68 -11.30
CA LEU A 107 0.60 1.80 -10.95
C LEU A 107 1.36 1.53 -9.64
N GLY A 108 0.76 0.88 -8.66
CA GLY A 108 1.38 0.58 -7.38
C GLY A 108 2.37 -0.59 -7.48
N ALA A 109 1.88 -1.81 -7.53
CA ALA A 109 2.72 -2.99 -7.38
C ALA A 109 3.65 -3.23 -8.58
N ARG A 110 3.16 -3.08 -9.81
CA ARG A 110 3.96 -3.26 -11.03
C ARG A 110 5.12 -2.27 -11.09
N MET A 111 4.84 -0.96 -10.93
CA MET A 111 5.89 0.07 -10.96
C MET A 111 6.87 -0.07 -9.80
N ARG A 112 6.42 -0.57 -8.63
CA ARG A 112 7.29 -0.91 -7.50
C ARG A 112 8.32 -1.97 -7.87
N ILE A 113 7.90 -3.08 -8.49
CA ILE A 113 8.79 -4.17 -8.86
C ILE A 113 9.83 -3.68 -9.87
N TRP A 114 9.40 -2.92 -10.87
CA TRP A 114 10.32 -2.28 -11.83
C TRP A 114 11.27 -1.28 -11.16
N SER A 115 10.78 -0.47 -10.22
CA SER A 115 11.62 0.45 -9.45
C SER A 115 12.69 -0.30 -8.64
N TYR A 116 12.32 -1.43 -8.01
CA TYR A 116 13.28 -2.28 -7.30
C TYR A 116 14.33 -2.90 -8.24
N ALA A 117 13.95 -3.28 -9.45
CA ALA A 117 14.89 -3.79 -10.44
C ALA A 117 15.92 -2.74 -10.88
N VAL A 118 15.53 -1.48 -10.99
CA VAL A 118 16.39 -0.37 -11.46
C VAL A 118 17.22 0.25 -10.34
N LEU A 119 16.58 0.59 -9.21
CA LEU A 119 17.19 1.37 -8.11
C LEU A 119 17.70 0.51 -6.95
N GLY A 120 17.21 -0.75 -6.86
CA GLY A 120 17.38 -1.52 -5.64
C GLY A 120 16.41 -1.14 -4.53
N LEU A 121 16.49 -1.87 -3.43
CA LEU A 121 15.58 -1.75 -2.29
C LEU A 121 15.87 -0.51 -1.45
N VAL A 122 17.17 -0.19 -1.28
CA VAL A 122 17.66 0.91 -0.43
C VAL A 122 17.17 2.27 -0.91
N LEU A 123 17.11 2.50 -2.23
CA LEU A 123 16.67 3.77 -2.80
C LEU A 123 15.17 3.76 -3.13
N ALA A 124 14.67 2.70 -3.76
CA ALA A 124 13.31 2.68 -4.24
C ALA A 124 12.29 2.68 -3.10
N ASN A 125 12.51 1.89 -2.03
CA ASN A 125 11.52 1.79 -0.97
C ASN A 125 11.29 3.10 -0.21
N PRO A 126 12.31 3.85 0.25
CA PRO A 126 12.10 5.17 0.83
C PRO A 126 11.38 6.14 -0.11
N LEU A 127 11.77 6.20 -1.39
CA LEU A 127 11.13 7.06 -2.38
C LEU A 127 9.63 6.74 -2.51
N ILE A 128 9.27 5.45 -2.62
CA ILE A 128 7.88 4.99 -2.70
C ILE A 128 7.10 5.39 -1.44
N GLN A 129 7.63 5.14 -0.26
CA GLN A 129 6.92 5.42 0.99
C GLN A 129 6.70 6.92 1.20
N ILE A 130 7.74 7.73 0.95
CA ILE A 130 7.65 9.18 1.09
C ILE A 130 6.69 9.75 0.06
N SER A 131 6.76 9.33 -1.22
CA SER A 131 5.85 9.82 -2.26
C SER A 131 4.40 9.47 -1.94
N THR A 132 4.12 8.24 -1.47
CA THR A 132 2.77 7.83 -1.06
C THR A 132 2.20 8.76 0.01
N ILE A 133 3.02 9.16 1.00
CA ILE A 133 2.57 10.05 2.08
C ILE A 133 2.35 11.47 1.55
N LEU A 134 3.31 12.00 0.77
CA LEU A 134 3.18 13.34 0.18
C LEU A 134 1.95 13.46 -0.72
N GLU A 135 1.75 12.48 -1.58
CA GLU A 135 0.62 12.45 -2.50
C GLU A 135 -0.70 12.26 -1.75
N THR A 136 -0.72 11.46 -0.68
CA THR A 136 -1.90 11.32 0.19
C THR A 136 -2.25 12.64 0.87
N LEU A 137 -1.26 13.39 1.36
CA LEU A 137 -1.47 14.71 1.96
C LEU A 137 -1.99 15.70 0.92
N LEU A 138 -1.38 15.73 -0.27
CA LEU A 138 -1.75 16.63 -1.36
C LEU A 138 -3.14 16.32 -1.91
N LEU A 139 -3.38 15.07 -2.31
CA LEU A 139 -4.66 14.66 -2.90
C LEU A 139 -5.78 14.64 -1.85
N GLY A 140 -5.47 14.36 -0.58
CA GLY A 140 -6.40 14.50 0.54
C GLY A 140 -6.87 15.93 0.73
N ALA A 141 -5.95 16.90 0.66
CA ALA A 141 -6.30 18.32 0.72
C ALA A 141 -7.16 18.74 -0.49
N ILE A 142 -6.83 18.31 -1.71
CA ILE A 142 -7.54 18.69 -2.95
C ILE A 142 -8.91 18.01 -3.05
N PHE A 143 -8.96 16.67 -2.94
CA PHE A 143 -10.19 15.91 -3.21
C PHE A 143 -11.11 15.74 -2.02
N LEU A 144 -10.56 15.74 -0.80
CA LEU A 144 -11.34 15.60 0.43
C LEU A 144 -11.54 16.93 1.17
N HIS A 145 -10.99 18.04 0.61
CA HIS A 145 -11.02 19.37 1.21
C HIS A 145 -10.56 19.37 2.68
N GLU A 146 -9.55 18.54 3.00
CA GLU A 146 -9.00 18.48 4.34
C GLU A 146 -8.21 19.74 4.65
N LYS A 147 -8.40 20.29 5.86
CA LYS A 147 -7.65 21.46 6.30
C LYS A 147 -6.17 21.10 6.45
N VAL A 148 -5.31 21.88 5.78
CA VAL A 148 -3.86 21.73 5.91
C VAL A 148 -3.39 22.52 7.12
N SER A 149 -2.97 21.83 8.18
CA SER A 149 -2.37 22.48 9.35
C SER A 149 -0.90 22.85 9.09
N LEU A 150 -0.37 23.82 9.84
CA LEU A 150 1.06 24.19 9.75
C LEU A 150 1.96 22.96 9.93
N LYS A 151 1.60 22.05 10.84
CA LYS A 151 2.31 20.79 11.09
C LYS A 151 2.39 19.91 9.83
N LYS A 152 1.27 19.77 9.09
CA LYS A 152 1.23 19.04 7.82
C LYS A 152 2.08 19.73 6.74
N THR A 153 2.11 21.06 6.70
CA THR A 153 2.96 21.84 5.76
C THR A 153 4.45 21.63 6.06
N VAL A 154 4.84 21.65 7.32
CA VAL A 154 6.24 21.36 7.72
C VAL A 154 6.60 19.92 7.37
N ALA A 155 5.73 18.95 7.67
CA ALA A 155 5.94 17.55 7.30
C ALA A 155 6.13 17.39 5.78
N PHE A 156 5.31 18.08 4.97
CA PHE A 156 5.43 18.08 3.52
C PHE A 156 6.80 18.58 3.05
N ALA A 157 7.27 19.71 3.61
CA ALA A 157 8.58 20.26 3.26
C ALA A 157 9.74 19.31 3.65
N VAL A 158 9.68 18.72 4.85
CA VAL A 158 10.69 17.74 5.32
C VAL A 158 10.71 16.50 4.44
N LEU A 159 9.54 15.96 4.08
CA LEU A 159 9.45 14.78 3.21
C LEU A 159 9.92 15.07 1.79
N THR A 160 9.63 16.28 1.26
CA THR A 160 10.14 16.70 -0.05
C THR A 160 11.66 16.80 -0.04
N ALA A 161 12.24 17.36 1.02
CA ALA A 161 13.70 17.38 1.21
C ALA A 161 14.28 15.96 1.28
N ALA A 162 13.61 15.03 1.99
CA ALA A 162 14.04 13.64 2.07
C ALA A 162 14.08 12.96 0.69
N ILE A 163 13.04 13.16 -0.15
CA ILE A 163 13.05 12.68 -1.54
C ILE A 163 14.24 13.25 -2.30
N ALA A 164 14.49 14.56 -2.20
CA ALA A 164 15.60 15.20 -2.88
C ALA A 164 16.95 14.60 -2.45
N PHE A 165 17.21 14.43 -1.15
CA PHE A 165 18.45 13.81 -0.66
C PHE A 165 18.62 12.38 -1.20
N ILE A 166 17.59 11.56 -1.17
CA ILE A 166 17.65 10.18 -1.68
C ILE A 166 17.80 10.19 -3.20
N ALA A 167 17.04 11.03 -3.91
CA ALA A 167 17.10 11.12 -5.36
C ALA A 167 18.47 11.64 -5.86
N PHE A 168 19.11 12.60 -5.19
CA PHE A 168 20.43 13.06 -5.54
C PHE A 168 21.57 12.10 -5.12
N SER A 169 21.29 11.17 -4.19
CA SER A 169 22.29 10.22 -3.72
C SER A 169 22.79 9.26 -4.79
N HIS A 170 22.01 9.05 -5.86
CA HIS A 170 22.38 8.12 -6.93
C HIS A 170 23.13 8.77 -8.09
N THR A 171 23.46 10.06 -8.03
CA THR A 171 24.32 10.69 -9.05
C THR A 171 25.64 9.95 -9.15
N GLY A 172 25.87 9.25 -10.27
CA GLY A 172 27.06 8.41 -10.49
C GLY A 172 26.87 6.90 -10.22
N MET A 173 25.73 6.44 -9.70
CA MET A 173 25.45 5.01 -9.59
C MET A 173 25.04 4.43 -10.94
N LYS A 174 25.52 3.20 -11.22
CA LYS A 174 25.06 2.45 -12.40
C LYS A 174 23.74 1.75 -12.08
N PRO A 175 22.78 1.71 -13.02
CA PRO A 175 21.55 0.93 -12.82
C PRO A 175 21.90 -0.55 -12.62
N LEU A 176 21.12 -1.23 -11.78
CA LEU A 176 21.34 -2.64 -11.44
C LEU A 176 20.97 -3.56 -12.61
N LEU A 177 19.96 -3.20 -13.37
CA LEU A 177 19.52 -3.96 -14.55
C LEU A 177 20.33 -3.52 -15.77
N LYS A 178 21.04 -4.44 -16.45
CA LYS A 178 21.98 -4.09 -17.52
C LYS A 178 21.40 -4.04 -18.94
N ASP A 179 20.27 -4.72 -19.21
CA ASP A 179 19.84 -5.05 -20.57
C ASP A 179 18.48 -4.50 -21.02
N SER A 180 17.94 -3.47 -20.39
CA SER A 180 16.68 -2.85 -20.81
C SER A 180 16.80 -1.34 -21.03
N PHE A 181 15.94 -0.78 -21.89
CA PHE A 181 15.83 0.67 -22.09
C PHE A 181 15.61 1.43 -20.77
N LEU A 182 14.87 0.83 -19.81
CA LEU A 182 14.64 1.37 -18.49
C LEU A 182 15.89 1.38 -17.61
N SER A 183 16.85 0.50 -17.88
CA SER A 183 18.11 0.43 -17.15
C SER A 183 19.10 1.55 -17.52
N ALA A 184 18.94 2.14 -18.68
CA ALA A 184 19.86 3.18 -19.18
C ALA A 184 19.82 4.46 -18.33
N HIS A 185 18.73 4.71 -17.59
CA HIS A 185 18.53 5.95 -16.83
C HIS A 185 17.94 5.70 -15.44
N VAL A 186 18.74 5.91 -14.41
CA VAL A 186 18.30 5.86 -13.00
C VAL A 186 17.09 6.78 -12.73
N GLY A 187 16.97 7.89 -13.47
CA GLY A 187 15.81 8.78 -13.41
C GLY A 187 14.47 8.08 -13.66
N TRP A 188 14.44 7.05 -14.52
CA TRP A 188 13.25 6.22 -14.71
C TRP A 188 12.88 5.45 -13.45
N GLY A 189 13.87 4.88 -12.74
CA GLY A 189 13.62 4.20 -11.47
C GLY A 189 12.97 5.12 -10.43
N VAL A 190 13.42 6.38 -10.35
CA VAL A 190 12.81 7.40 -9.48
C VAL A 190 11.37 7.71 -9.94
N ALA A 191 11.15 7.93 -11.23
CA ALA A 191 9.81 8.17 -11.78
C ALA A 191 8.86 7.00 -11.47
N LEU A 192 9.32 5.75 -11.62
CA LEU A 192 8.55 4.55 -11.28
C LEU A 192 8.23 4.48 -9.78
N ALA A 193 9.17 4.88 -8.91
CA ALA A 193 8.94 4.94 -7.47
C ALA A 193 7.85 5.97 -7.11
N LEU A 194 7.90 7.16 -7.72
CA LEU A 194 6.88 8.20 -7.54
C LEU A 194 5.51 7.74 -8.08
N LEU A 195 5.46 7.15 -9.27
CA LEU A 195 4.22 6.57 -9.82
C LEU A 195 3.63 5.48 -8.93
N THR A 196 4.49 4.70 -8.28
CA THR A 196 4.06 3.70 -7.28
C THR A 196 3.34 4.37 -6.12
N GLY A 197 3.88 5.48 -5.60
CA GLY A 197 3.23 6.29 -4.57
C GLY A 197 1.84 6.74 -5.00
N LEU A 198 1.73 7.31 -6.20
CA LEU A 198 0.46 7.76 -6.77
C LEU A 198 -0.57 6.62 -6.88
N GLY A 199 -0.15 5.45 -7.36
CA GLY A 199 -1.01 4.28 -7.46
C GLY A 199 -1.61 3.88 -6.11
N HIS A 200 -0.77 3.80 -5.06
CA HIS A 200 -1.21 3.48 -3.71
C HIS A 200 -2.09 4.59 -3.10
N THR A 201 -1.74 5.84 -3.34
CA THR A 201 -2.55 6.98 -2.86
C THR A 201 -3.95 6.96 -3.45
N LEU A 202 -4.08 6.78 -4.77
CA LEU A 202 -5.39 6.68 -5.42
C LEU A 202 -6.18 5.48 -4.90
N PHE A 203 -5.52 4.33 -4.71
CA PHE A 203 -6.12 3.17 -4.06
C PHE A 203 -6.68 3.52 -2.67
N TYR A 204 -5.87 4.13 -1.79
CA TYR A 204 -6.31 4.50 -0.44
C TYR A 204 -7.48 5.49 -0.43
N LEU A 205 -7.47 6.47 -1.33
CA LEU A 205 -8.56 7.45 -1.45
C LEU A 205 -9.87 6.79 -1.88
N ILE A 206 -9.83 5.88 -2.86
CA ILE A 206 -11.00 5.13 -3.32
C ILE A 206 -11.51 4.22 -2.20
N MET A 207 -10.61 3.44 -1.57
CA MET A 207 -10.98 2.57 -0.46
C MET A 207 -11.59 3.34 0.71
N ARG A 208 -11.05 4.52 1.05
CA ARG A 208 -11.61 5.41 2.09
C ARG A 208 -13.03 5.87 1.73
N LYS A 209 -13.28 6.20 0.45
CA LYS A 209 -14.61 6.60 -0.02
C LYS A 209 -15.63 5.45 0.04
N ILE A 210 -15.22 4.23 -0.31
CA ILE A 210 -16.05 3.02 -0.21
C ILE A 210 -16.35 2.67 1.26
N SER A 211 -15.36 2.83 2.14
CA SER A 211 -15.47 2.46 3.57
C SER A 211 -16.17 3.51 4.43
N LYS A 212 -16.29 4.76 3.97
CA LYS A 212 -17.08 5.77 4.67
C LYS A 212 -18.55 5.37 4.61
N LYS A 213 -19.03 4.77 5.68
CA LYS A 213 -20.48 4.56 5.91
C LYS A 213 -21.11 5.94 6.17
N GLU A 214 -21.99 6.39 5.30
CA GLU A 214 -23.02 7.34 5.71
C GLU A 214 -23.85 6.64 6.80
N LYS A 215 -24.02 7.31 7.95
CA LYS A 215 -24.68 6.78 9.17
C LYS A 215 -26.13 6.26 8.94
N ALA A 216 -26.69 6.45 7.74
CA ALA A 216 -28.07 6.09 7.39
C ALA A 216 -28.21 4.84 6.50
N ASP A 217 -27.13 4.27 5.99
CA ASP A 217 -27.21 3.23 4.96
C ASP A 217 -26.77 1.87 5.53
N VAL A 218 -27.73 0.96 5.67
CA VAL A 218 -27.51 -0.46 6.04
C VAL A 218 -26.92 -1.21 4.84
N ARG A 219 -25.79 -0.72 4.28
CA ARG A 219 -25.10 -1.45 3.22
C ARG A 219 -24.33 -2.63 3.84
N PRO A 220 -24.41 -3.81 3.24
CA PRO A 220 -23.61 -4.93 3.71
C PRO A 220 -22.12 -4.55 3.64
N GLU A 221 -21.37 -4.83 4.72
CA GLU A 221 -19.92 -4.63 4.74
C GLU A 221 -19.30 -5.46 3.62
N VAL A 222 -18.43 -4.83 2.84
CA VAL A 222 -17.70 -5.56 1.79
C VAL A 222 -16.80 -6.59 2.48
N PRO A 223 -16.99 -7.90 2.19
CA PRO A 223 -16.15 -8.93 2.78
C PRO A 223 -14.67 -8.69 2.40
N LEU A 224 -13.78 -8.73 3.39
CA LEU A 224 -12.35 -8.56 3.17
C LEU A 224 -11.79 -9.53 2.11
N SER A 225 -12.31 -10.77 2.10
CA SER A 225 -11.94 -11.77 1.10
C SER A 225 -12.31 -11.36 -0.32
N LEU A 226 -13.44 -10.66 -0.52
CA LEU A 226 -13.82 -10.16 -1.85
C LEU A 226 -12.92 -9.01 -2.29
N SER A 227 -12.59 -8.09 -1.38
CA SER A 227 -11.65 -7.00 -1.69
C SER A 227 -10.28 -7.56 -2.07
N LEU A 228 -9.76 -8.52 -1.28
CA LEU A 228 -8.50 -9.21 -1.58
C LEU A 228 -8.57 -9.89 -2.96
N PHE A 229 -9.63 -10.66 -3.21
CA PHE A 229 -9.83 -11.37 -4.47
C PHE A 229 -9.81 -10.43 -5.67
N LEU A 230 -10.61 -9.34 -5.65
CA LEU A 230 -10.73 -8.43 -6.79
C LEU A 230 -9.43 -7.65 -7.05
N ILE A 231 -8.77 -7.20 -6.00
CA ILE A 231 -7.51 -6.46 -6.13
C ILE A 231 -6.41 -7.37 -6.70
N CYS A 232 -6.19 -8.54 -6.09
CA CYS A 232 -5.20 -9.50 -6.55
C CYS A 232 -5.52 -10.06 -7.94
N LEU A 233 -6.80 -10.22 -8.29
CA LEU A 233 -7.21 -10.65 -9.65
C LEU A 233 -6.77 -9.63 -10.70
N VAL A 234 -6.93 -8.34 -10.43
CA VAL A 234 -6.44 -7.28 -11.34
C VAL A 234 -4.93 -7.36 -11.46
N GLY A 235 -4.19 -7.57 -10.37
CA GLY A 235 -2.74 -7.73 -10.38
C GLY A 235 -2.29 -8.95 -11.18
N ALA A 236 -2.90 -10.10 -10.96
CA ALA A 236 -2.57 -11.33 -11.70
C ALA A 236 -2.88 -11.21 -13.19
N VAL A 237 -4.03 -10.62 -13.56
CA VAL A 237 -4.44 -10.43 -14.96
C VAL A 237 -3.56 -9.40 -15.67
N THR A 238 -3.25 -8.27 -15.03
CA THR A 238 -2.39 -7.24 -15.64
C THR A 238 -0.95 -7.74 -15.76
N GLY A 239 -0.37 -8.32 -14.71
CA GLY A 239 0.98 -8.90 -14.75
C GLY A 239 1.08 -10.01 -15.80
N GLY A 240 0.15 -10.97 -15.78
CA GLY A 240 0.11 -12.04 -16.78
C GLY A 240 -0.10 -11.54 -18.21
N GLY A 241 -1.01 -10.58 -18.41
CA GLY A 241 -1.28 -9.98 -19.71
C GLY A 241 -0.04 -9.33 -20.33
N PHE A 242 0.67 -8.49 -19.56
CA PHE A 242 1.90 -7.85 -20.04
C PHE A 242 3.04 -8.85 -20.26
N PHE A 243 3.18 -9.82 -19.35
CA PHE A 243 4.20 -10.86 -19.50
C PHE A 243 3.97 -11.68 -20.77
N PHE A 244 2.77 -12.23 -20.99
CA PHE A 244 2.48 -13.07 -22.13
C PHE A 244 2.48 -12.30 -23.47
N ALA A 245 2.17 -11.00 -23.44
CA ALA A 245 2.26 -10.15 -24.62
C ALA A 245 3.72 -9.86 -25.02
N GLY A 246 4.65 -9.79 -24.05
CA GLY A 246 6.06 -9.49 -24.28
C GLY A 246 6.93 -10.73 -24.50
N GLU A 247 6.81 -11.73 -23.62
CA GLU A 247 7.76 -12.87 -23.56
C GLU A 247 7.20 -14.17 -24.16
N GLY A 248 5.88 -14.28 -24.26
CA GLY A 248 5.22 -15.50 -24.73
C GLY A 248 5.07 -16.60 -23.65
N ARG A 249 4.41 -17.70 -24.03
CA ARG A 249 4.08 -18.79 -23.09
C ARG A 249 5.29 -19.62 -22.67
N ASP A 250 6.22 -19.84 -23.57
CA ASP A 250 7.38 -20.70 -23.32
C ASP A 250 8.31 -20.09 -22.25
N ALA A 251 8.43 -18.78 -22.23
CA ALA A 251 9.18 -18.06 -21.20
C ALA A 251 8.60 -18.27 -19.79
N PHE A 252 7.29 -18.46 -19.66
CA PHE A 252 6.65 -18.69 -18.36
C PHE A 252 7.08 -20.01 -17.72
N THR A 253 7.19 -21.06 -18.52
CA THR A 253 7.61 -22.39 -18.08
C THR A 253 9.13 -22.53 -17.94
N ALA A 254 9.90 -21.67 -18.61
CA ALA A 254 11.37 -21.67 -18.58
C ALA A 254 11.94 -21.04 -17.28
N VAL A 255 11.09 -20.41 -16.44
CA VAL A 255 11.53 -19.79 -15.19
C VAL A 255 12.06 -20.84 -14.21
N PRO A 256 13.25 -20.64 -13.60
CA PRO A 256 13.85 -21.58 -12.66
C PRO A 256 12.95 -21.86 -11.44
N THR A 257 12.96 -23.11 -10.96
CA THR A 257 12.09 -23.57 -9.86
C THR A 257 12.30 -22.81 -8.56
N ASP A 258 13.52 -22.38 -8.26
CA ASP A 258 13.82 -21.55 -7.08
C ASP A 258 13.15 -20.17 -7.17
N CYS A 259 13.02 -19.58 -8.36
CA CYS A 259 12.29 -18.34 -8.56
C CYS A 259 10.79 -18.53 -8.29
N TRP A 260 10.20 -19.66 -8.66
CA TRP A 260 8.82 -19.99 -8.30
C TRP A 260 8.63 -20.05 -6.79
N ALA A 261 9.52 -20.73 -6.07
CA ALA A 261 9.44 -20.82 -4.62
C ALA A 261 9.50 -19.43 -3.95
N LEU A 262 10.40 -18.56 -4.41
CA LEU A 262 10.52 -17.20 -3.88
C LEU A 262 9.30 -16.34 -4.22
N ALA A 263 8.74 -16.44 -5.43
CA ALA A 263 7.55 -15.70 -5.85
C ALA A 263 6.31 -16.12 -5.04
N LEU A 264 6.12 -17.43 -4.86
CA LEU A 264 5.03 -17.96 -4.03
C LEU A 264 5.19 -17.55 -2.56
N ALA A 265 6.40 -17.64 -2.01
CA ALA A 265 6.67 -17.18 -0.64
C ALA A 265 6.38 -15.68 -0.48
N SER A 266 6.79 -14.86 -1.46
CA SER A 266 6.45 -13.43 -1.47
C SER A 266 4.93 -13.20 -1.52
N GLY A 267 4.21 -13.94 -2.37
CA GLY A 267 2.75 -13.87 -2.45
C GLY A 267 2.07 -14.23 -1.13
N ILE A 268 2.52 -15.29 -0.46
CA ILE A 268 2.02 -15.68 0.87
C ILE A 268 2.28 -14.56 1.89
N CYS A 269 3.51 -14.03 1.93
CA CYS A 269 3.87 -12.95 2.86
C CYS A 269 3.00 -11.71 2.64
N VAL A 270 2.82 -11.26 1.40
CA VAL A 270 2.03 -10.07 1.08
C VAL A 270 0.54 -10.31 1.39
N THR A 271 -0.01 -11.48 1.07
CA THR A 271 -1.40 -11.84 1.40
C THR A 271 -1.64 -11.84 2.90
N VAL A 272 -0.76 -12.48 3.68
CA VAL A 272 -0.84 -12.50 5.15
C VAL A 272 -0.69 -11.09 5.71
N ALA A 273 0.24 -10.29 5.19
CA ALA A 273 0.45 -8.91 5.59
C ALA A 273 -0.83 -8.07 5.38
N PHE A 274 -1.48 -8.21 4.23
CA PHE A 274 -2.74 -7.53 3.92
C PHE A 274 -3.85 -7.90 4.92
N LEU A 275 -4.00 -9.18 5.24
CA LEU A 275 -4.99 -9.66 6.21
C LEU A 275 -4.70 -9.12 7.60
N LEU A 276 -3.45 -9.20 8.06
CA LEU A 276 -3.02 -8.69 9.37
C LEU A 276 -3.21 -7.18 9.48
N LEU A 277 -2.90 -6.40 8.43
CA LEU A 277 -3.11 -4.97 8.40
C LEU A 277 -4.59 -4.63 8.61
N ASN A 278 -5.48 -5.30 7.88
CA ASN A 278 -6.91 -5.05 8.00
C ASN A 278 -7.48 -5.47 9.38
N LEU A 279 -6.95 -6.54 9.98
CA LEU A 279 -7.27 -6.89 11.35
C LEU A 279 -6.74 -5.85 12.34
N GLY A 280 -5.52 -5.38 12.14
CA GLY A 280 -4.90 -4.35 12.97
C GLY A 280 -5.69 -3.04 12.98
N LEU A 281 -6.15 -2.59 11.80
CA LEU A 281 -6.96 -1.37 11.64
C LEU A 281 -8.31 -1.42 12.38
N ARG A 282 -8.81 -2.61 12.74
CA ARG A 282 -10.03 -2.73 13.57
C ARG A 282 -9.79 -2.38 15.04
N TYR A 283 -8.55 -2.49 15.52
CA TYR A 283 -8.19 -2.35 16.93
C TYR A 283 -7.20 -1.22 17.22
N ALA A 284 -6.51 -0.71 16.20
CA ALA A 284 -5.51 0.34 16.32
C ALA A 284 -5.95 1.61 15.59
N SER A 285 -5.60 2.78 16.13
CA SER A 285 -5.79 4.05 15.43
C SER A 285 -4.89 4.15 14.20
N ALA A 286 -5.31 4.91 13.19
CA ALA A 286 -4.54 5.12 11.97
C ALA A 286 -3.11 5.64 12.26
N SER A 287 -2.95 6.52 13.25
CA SER A 287 -1.64 7.04 13.70
C SER A 287 -0.69 5.92 14.13
N LYS A 288 -1.17 4.95 14.94
CA LYS A 288 -0.37 3.81 15.39
C LYS A 288 0.04 2.90 14.24
N VAL A 289 -0.88 2.68 13.29
CA VAL A 289 -0.59 1.89 12.07
C VAL A 289 0.50 2.56 11.24
N THR A 290 0.45 3.89 11.08
CA THR A 290 1.47 4.65 10.35
C THR A 290 2.83 4.58 11.05
N MET A 291 2.88 4.68 12.40
CA MET A 291 4.14 4.51 13.15
C MET A 291 4.78 3.15 12.89
N ILE A 292 3.98 2.09 12.85
CA ILE A 292 4.47 0.74 12.57
C ILE A 292 4.94 0.63 11.12
N ALA A 293 4.27 1.30 10.17
CA ALA A 293 4.69 1.33 8.78
C ALA A 293 6.08 1.97 8.57
N VAL A 294 6.48 2.91 9.45
CA VAL A 294 7.85 3.47 9.45
C VAL A 294 8.89 2.38 9.69
N SER A 295 8.58 1.38 10.52
CA SER A 295 9.51 0.25 10.75
C SER A 295 9.83 -0.50 9.46
N GLN A 296 8.86 -0.67 8.56
CA GLN A 296 9.08 -1.29 7.26
C GLN A 296 10.07 -0.51 6.39
N LEU A 297 9.98 0.84 6.41
CA LEU A 297 10.91 1.70 5.70
C LEU A 297 12.36 1.43 6.14
N VAL A 298 12.60 1.43 7.45
CA VAL A 298 13.93 1.20 8.04
C VAL A 298 14.41 -0.23 7.77
N LEU A 299 13.57 -1.22 8.06
CA LEU A 299 13.93 -2.64 7.91
C LEU A 299 14.30 -2.99 6.48
N LEU A 300 13.54 -2.51 5.47
CA LEU A 300 13.85 -2.79 4.07
C LEU A 300 15.15 -2.13 3.64
N THR A 301 15.42 -0.90 4.09
CA THR A 301 16.69 -0.22 3.79
C THR A 301 17.88 -0.97 4.42
N LEU A 302 17.73 -1.44 5.67
CA LEU A 302 18.76 -2.24 6.33
C LEU A 302 18.99 -3.59 5.63
N LEU A 303 17.92 -4.30 5.23
CA LEU A 303 18.03 -5.56 4.47
C LEU A 303 18.71 -5.33 3.11
N GLY A 304 18.35 -4.28 2.39
CA GLY A 304 19.00 -3.91 1.13
C GLY A 304 20.50 -3.66 1.32
N ARG A 305 20.86 -2.92 2.37
CA ARG A 305 22.27 -2.59 2.64
C ARG A 305 23.09 -3.77 3.14
N PHE A 306 22.59 -4.50 4.15
CA PHE A 306 23.41 -5.50 4.85
C PHE A 306 23.28 -6.92 4.25
N VAL A 307 22.14 -7.26 3.63
CA VAL A 307 21.93 -8.59 3.05
C VAL A 307 22.20 -8.59 1.54
N LEU A 308 21.70 -7.57 0.82
CA LEU A 308 21.89 -7.48 -0.63
C LEU A 308 23.16 -6.69 -1.01
N HIS A 309 23.86 -6.11 -0.03
CA HIS A 309 25.07 -5.30 -0.24
C HIS A 309 24.86 -4.13 -1.23
N GLU A 310 23.63 -3.60 -1.30
CA GLU A 310 23.33 -2.47 -2.18
C GLU A 310 24.14 -1.23 -1.78
N PRO A 311 24.64 -0.46 -2.76
CA PRO A 311 25.47 0.71 -2.48
C PRO A 311 24.66 1.80 -1.75
N THR A 312 25.27 2.43 -0.75
CA THR A 312 24.68 3.55 -0.01
C THR A 312 25.70 4.63 0.18
N ASN A 313 25.26 5.89 0.28
CA ASN A 313 26.07 7.01 0.68
C ASN A 313 25.41 7.78 1.84
N ILE A 314 26.08 8.80 2.34
CA ILE A 314 25.59 9.58 3.49
C ILE A 314 24.25 10.27 3.19
N LEU A 315 23.98 10.64 1.92
CA LEU A 315 22.73 11.29 1.52
C LEU A 315 21.53 10.38 1.68
N VAL A 316 21.69 9.07 1.43
CA VAL A 316 20.62 8.06 1.68
C VAL A 316 20.24 8.04 3.16
N TRP A 317 21.23 8.00 4.04
CA TRP A 317 20.99 7.96 5.49
C TRP A 317 20.36 9.25 6.01
N LEU A 318 20.85 10.41 5.54
CA LEU A 318 20.24 11.71 5.86
C LEU A 318 18.79 11.78 5.35
N GLY A 319 18.53 11.36 4.11
CA GLY A 319 17.19 11.29 3.56
C GLY A 319 16.26 10.34 4.34
N LEU A 320 16.80 9.19 4.78
CA LEU A 320 16.03 8.23 5.60
C LEU A 320 15.68 8.83 6.98
N CYS A 321 16.63 9.51 7.64
CA CYS A 321 16.35 10.19 8.89
C CYS A 321 15.29 11.29 8.73
N LEU A 322 15.40 12.12 7.69
CA LEU A 322 14.40 13.13 7.37
C LEU A 322 13.03 12.50 7.06
N ALA A 323 13.01 11.38 6.35
CA ALA A 323 11.78 10.64 6.07
C ALA A 323 11.11 10.19 7.37
N CYS A 324 11.84 9.58 8.28
CA CYS A 324 11.31 9.17 9.59
C CYS A 324 10.74 10.37 10.37
N VAL A 325 11.46 11.47 10.44
CA VAL A 325 11.00 12.71 11.09
C VAL A 325 9.73 13.24 10.41
N GLY A 326 9.76 13.37 9.08
CA GLY A 326 8.61 13.86 8.31
C GLY A 326 7.36 12.99 8.50
N ILE A 327 7.50 11.66 8.49
CA ILE A 327 6.39 10.74 8.72
C ILE A 327 5.85 10.90 10.16
N LEU A 328 6.73 10.99 11.16
CA LEU A 328 6.32 11.22 12.55
C LEU A 328 5.55 12.54 12.72
N LEU A 329 5.92 13.58 11.97
CA LEU A 329 5.20 14.85 11.97
C LEU A 329 3.80 14.75 11.34
N THR A 330 3.53 13.78 10.46
CA THR A 330 2.18 13.57 9.90
C THR A 330 1.22 12.91 10.88
N ILE A 331 1.73 12.31 11.94
CA ILE A 331 0.92 11.60 12.94
C ILE A 331 0.30 12.64 13.88
N ASP A 332 -1.03 12.68 13.93
CA ASP A 332 -1.74 13.39 14.97
C ASP A 332 -1.63 12.55 16.25
N LEU A 333 -0.82 13.03 17.19
CA LEU A 333 -0.73 12.47 18.53
C LEU A 333 -1.95 12.97 19.30
N ASP A 334 -3.09 12.29 19.11
CA ASP A 334 -4.29 12.44 19.94
C ASP A 334 -4.19 11.55 21.19
#